data_f941316959a914013f8439f59150f2b4
#
_entry.id   f941316959a914013f8439f59150f2b4
#
_cell.length_a   1.000
_cell.length_b   1.000
_cell.length_c   1.000
_cell.angle_alpha   90.00
_cell.angle_beta   90.00
_cell.angle_gamma   90.00
#
_symmetry.space_group_name_H-M   'P 1'
#
loop_
_entity.id
_entity.type
_entity.pdbx_description
1 polymer ?
#
loop_
_entity_poly.entity_id
_entity_poly.type
_entity_poly.pdbx_seq_one_letter_code
_entity_poly.pdbx_strand_id
1 'polypeptide(L)'
;ENGLDASRFSIFLPVKLELYCQALYDRAAAGKCRYDDAVNAANLLQKICQSRPGVVHDVTEFTEVNAESFHARNCQIVDLADELVAFRVNNSRGTTFTIDRARDKNILVKIFDYSINSL
;
A
#
# COMPACT_ATOMS: atom_id res chain seq x y z
N GLU A 1 -17.78 16.08 2.00
CA GLU A 1 -17.49 15.20 0.86
C GLU A 1 -16.27 15.68 0.10
N ASN A 2 -15.29 14.86 -0.01
CA ASN A 2 -14.03 15.24 -0.65
C ASN A 2 -13.93 14.77 -2.10
N GLY A 3 -15.04 14.32 -2.67
CA GLY A 3 -15.09 13.94 -4.06
C GLY A 3 -14.63 12.51 -4.38
N LEU A 4 -14.31 11.72 -3.37
CA LEU A 4 -13.95 10.33 -3.59
C LEU A 4 -15.20 9.47 -3.72
N ASP A 5 -15.35 8.86 -4.87
CA ASP A 5 -16.40 7.90 -5.13
C ASP A 5 -15.94 6.52 -4.68
N ALA A 6 -16.76 5.84 -3.89
CA ALA A 6 -16.40 4.52 -3.36
C ALA A 6 -16.11 3.51 -4.48
N SER A 7 -16.76 3.63 -5.63
CA SER A 7 -16.52 2.73 -6.76
C SER A 7 -15.16 2.94 -7.41
N ARG A 8 -14.49 4.05 -7.11
CA ARG A 8 -13.19 4.40 -7.67
C ARG A 8 -12.05 4.16 -6.70
N PHE A 9 -12.35 3.61 -5.53
CA PHE A 9 -11.38 3.38 -4.48
C PHE A 9 -11.02 1.90 -4.43
N SER A 10 -9.73 1.60 -4.45
CA SER A 10 -9.25 0.21 -4.38
C SER A 10 -8.04 0.13 -3.47
N ILE A 11 -7.96 -0.95 -2.71
CA ILE A 11 -6.84 -1.25 -1.84
C ILE A 11 -6.19 -2.54 -2.31
N PHE A 12 -4.88 -2.50 -2.57
CA PHE A 12 -4.12 -3.68 -3.00
C PHE A 12 -3.19 -4.10 -1.89
N LEU A 13 -3.30 -5.37 -1.49
CA LEU A 13 -2.46 -5.94 -0.44
C LEU A 13 -1.40 -6.85 -1.06
N PRO A 14 -0.18 -6.89 -0.48
CA PRO A 14 0.90 -7.73 -1.00
C PRO A 14 0.69 -9.21 -0.73
N VAL A 15 -0.14 -9.54 0.26
CA VAL A 15 -0.49 -10.91 0.64
C VAL A 15 -1.97 -10.93 1.01
N LYS A 16 -2.53 -12.10 1.26
CA LYS A 16 -3.92 -12.21 1.69
C LYS A 16 -4.16 -11.40 2.95
N LEU A 17 -5.41 -10.93 3.12
CA LEU A 17 -5.76 -10.05 4.22
C LEU A 17 -5.35 -10.62 5.59
N GLU A 18 -5.61 -11.90 5.85
CA GLU A 18 -5.26 -12.50 7.13
C GLU A 18 -3.75 -12.47 7.37
N LEU A 19 -2.97 -12.74 6.35
CA LEU A 19 -1.50 -12.71 6.45
C LEU A 19 -0.99 -11.29 6.63
N TYR A 20 -1.62 -10.33 5.98
CA TYR A 20 -1.22 -8.93 6.12
C TYR A 20 -1.48 -8.42 7.52
N CYS A 21 -2.64 -8.76 8.09
CA CYS A 21 -2.96 -8.37 9.47
C CYS A 21 -1.98 -9.01 10.46
N GLN A 22 -1.63 -10.28 10.24
CA GLN A 22 -0.63 -10.94 11.08
C GLN A 22 0.72 -10.25 10.99
N ALA A 23 1.12 -9.84 9.78
CA ALA A 23 2.37 -9.11 9.58
C ALA A 23 2.38 -7.79 10.35
N LEU A 24 1.25 -7.09 10.41
CA LEU A 24 1.14 -5.86 11.20
C LEU A 24 1.38 -6.12 12.68
N TYR A 25 0.78 -7.18 13.23
CA TYR A 25 0.98 -7.56 14.63
C TYR A 25 2.42 -8.00 14.88
N ASP A 26 3.02 -8.73 13.94
CA ASP A 26 4.42 -9.16 14.07
C ASP A 26 5.38 -7.96 14.10
N ARG A 27 5.11 -6.94 13.28
CA ARG A 27 5.91 -5.73 13.29
C ARG A 27 5.82 -5.00 14.62
N ALA A 28 4.61 -4.94 15.19
CA ALA A 28 4.42 -4.33 16.51
C ALA A 28 5.16 -5.11 17.59
N ALA A 29 5.12 -6.44 17.55
CA ALA A 29 5.83 -7.29 18.49
C ALA A 29 7.34 -7.12 18.38
N ALA A 30 7.84 -6.83 17.17
CA ALA A 30 9.26 -6.58 16.93
C ALA A 30 9.68 -5.15 17.25
N GLY A 31 8.78 -4.31 17.72
CA GLY A 31 9.08 -2.91 18.07
C GLY A 31 9.19 -1.98 16.87
N LYS A 32 8.74 -2.41 15.70
CA LYS A 32 8.87 -1.61 14.46
C LYS A 32 7.71 -0.64 14.25
N CYS A 33 6.61 -0.83 14.97
CA CYS A 33 5.51 0.11 14.96
C CYS A 33 4.76 0.00 16.29
N ARG A 34 3.88 0.95 16.55
CA ARG A 34 3.08 0.94 17.77
C ARG A 34 1.98 -0.12 17.65
N TYR A 35 1.75 -0.83 18.75
CA TYR A 35 0.72 -1.86 18.78
C TYR A 35 -0.66 -1.30 18.42
N ASP A 36 -1.01 -0.12 18.96
CA ASP A 36 -2.29 0.50 18.68
C ASP A 36 -2.47 0.79 17.21
N ASP A 37 -1.41 1.23 16.54
CA ASP A 37 -1.47 1.50 15.10
C ASP A 37 -1.70 0.22 14.30
N ALA A 38 -1.06 -0.88 14.70
CA ALA A 38 -1.26 -2.17 14.04
C ALA A 38 -2.69 -2.65 14.21
N VAL A 39 -3.24 -2.55 15.42
CA VAL A 39 -4.62 -2.96 15.70
C VAL A 39 -5.59 -2.12 14.87
N ASN A 40 -5.41 -0.81 14.86
CA ASN A 40 -6.30 0.08 14.13
C ASN A 40 -6.26 -0.19 12.63
N ALA A 41 -5.08 -0.40 12.06
CA ALA A 41 -4.93 -0.70 10.64
C ALA A 41 -5.60 -2.03 10.28
N ALA A 42 -5.35 -3.07 11.08
CA ALA A 42 -5.94 -4.39 10.82
C ALA A 42 -7.47 -4.33 10.91
N ASN A 43 -8.00 -3.66 11.95
CA ASN A 43 -9.44 -3.54 12.12
C ASN A 43 -10.08 -2.76 10.97
N LEU A 44 -9.44 -1.69 10.53
CA LEU A 44 -9.95 -0.88 9.42
C LEU A 44 -10.01 -1.70 8.13
N LEU A 45 -8.95 -2.46 7.81
CA LEU A 45 -8.91 -3.29 6.62
C LEU A 45 -10.00 -4.36 6.65
N GLN A 46 -10.17 -5.02 7.79
CA GLN A 46 -11.19 -6.04 7.94
C GLN A 46 -12.59 -5.46 7.77
N LYS A 47 -12.83 -4.28 8.34
CA LYS A 47 -14.11 -3.61 8.24
C LYS A 47 -14.42 -3.20 6.81
N ILE A 48 -13.44 -2.66 6.09
CA ILE A 48 -13.61 -2.27 4.69
C ILE A 48 -13.92 -3.51 3.86
N CYS A 49 -13.20 -4.60 4.07
CA CYS A 49 -13.41 -5.84 3.33
C CYS A 49 -14.82 -6.39 3.55
N GLN A 50 -15.33 -6.33 4.77
CA GLN A 50 -16.68 -6.79 5.09
C GLN A 50 -17.75 -5.90 4.47
N SER A 51 -17.55 -4.59 4.50
CA SER A 51 -18.53 -3.62 4.00
C SER A 51 -18.51 -3.51 2.48
N ARG A 52 -17.35 -3.67 1.86
CA ARG A 52 -17.16 -3.49 0.42
C ARG A 52 -16.20 -4.53 -0.12
N PRO A 53 -16.67 -5.79 -0.30
CA PRO A 53 -15.77 -6.91 -0.64
C PRO A 53 -14.94 -6.70 -1.91
N GLY A 54 -15.43 -5.93 -2.87
CA GLY A 54 -14.71 -5.71 -4.12
C GLY A 54 -13.60 -4.66 -4.04
N VAL A 55 -13.45 -3.97 -2.91
CA VAL A 55 -12.48 -2.88 -2.78
C VAL A 55 -11.09 -3.39 -2.42
N VAL A 56 -11.00 -4.45 -1.62
CA VAL A 56 -9.73 -5.02 -1.16
C VAL A 56 -9.29 -6.13 -2.11
N HIS A 57 -8.14 -5.94 -2.74
CA HIS A 57 -7.56 -6.90 -3.68
C HIS A 57 -6.42 -7.62 -2.98
N ASP A 58 -6.64 -8.85 -2.55
CA ASP A 58 -5.67 -9.63 -1.80
C ASP A 58 -5.40 -11.00 -2.41
N VAL A 59 -5.79 -11.21 -3.66
CA VAL A 59 -5.52 -12.46 -4.36
C VAL A 59 -4.09 -12.40 -4.90
N THR A 60 -3.22 -13.21 -4.34
CA THR A 60 -1.80 -13.19 -4.67
C THR A 60 -1.17 -14.54 -4.35
N GLU A 61 -0.08 -14.85 -5.04
CA GLU A 61 0.71 -16.05 -4.77
C GLU A 61 1.65 -15.89 -3.59
N PHE A 62 1.86 -14.66 -3.11
CA PHE A 62 2.79 -14.39 -2.04
C PHE A 62 2.19 -14.70 -0.68
N THR A 63 3.00 -15.25 0.21
CA THR A 63 2.58 -15.59 1.57
C THR A 63 3.36 -14.80 2.63
N GLU A 64 4.36 -14.02 2.23
CA GLU A 64 5.17 -13.22 3.13
C GLU A 64 5.19 -11.76 2.70
N VAL A 65 5.16 -10.87 3.68
CA VAL A 65 5.29 -9.42 3.44
C VAL A 65 6.79 -9.12 3.37
N ASN A 66 7.29 -8.90 2.16
CA ASN A 66 8.70 -8.62 1.93
C ASN A 66 8.85 -7.71 0.70
N ALA A 67 10.08 -7.44 0.30
CA ALA A 67 10.33 -6.53 -0.82
C ALA A 67 9.68 -7.03 -2.11
N GLU A 68 9.69 -8.34 -2.34
CA GLU A 68 9.14 -8.93 -3.56
C GLU A 68 7.62 -8.76 -3.62
N SER A 69 6.91 -9.07 -2.52
CA SER A 69 5.46 -8.93 -2.49
C SER A 69 5.03 -7.47 -2.54
N PHE A 70 5.77 -6.56 -1.89
CA PHE A 70 5.50 -5.12 -2.00
C PHE A 70 5.70 -4.62 -3.42
N HIS A 71 6.76 -5.10 -4.07
CA HIS A 71 7.06 -4.71 -5.45
C HIS A 71 5.92 -5.14 -6.38
N ALA A 72 5.46 -6.38 -6.25
CA ALA A 72 4.36 -6.89 -7.06
C ALA A 72 3.09 -6.08 -6.82
N ARG A 73 2.79 -5.74 -5.56
CA ARG A 73 1.63 -4.92 -5.23
C ARG A 73 1.72 -3.55 -5.87
N ASN A 74 2.90 -2.91 -5.82
CA ASN A 74 3.08 -1.60 -6.42
C ASN A 74 2.89 -1.64 -7.93
N CYS A 75 3.32 -2.72 -8.58
CA CYS A 75 3.06 -2.90 -10.01
C CYS A 75 1.58 -2.97 -10.32
N GLN A 76 0.80 -3.68 -9.50
CA GLN A 76 -0.65 -3.76 -9.68
C GLN A 76 -1.31 -2.39 -9.57
N ILE A 77 -0.90 -1.60 -8.58
CA ILE A 77 -1.45 -0.24 -8.42
C ILE A 77 -1.21 0.59 -9.66
N VAL A 78 0.03 0.58 -10.17
CA VAL A 78 0.38 1.37 -11.34
C VAL A 78 -0.35 0.88 -12.59
N ASP A 79 -0.47 -0.43 -12.75
CA ASP A 79 -1.10 -1.01 -13.94
C ASP A 79 -2.57 -0.61 -14.08
N LEU A 80 -3.23 -0.29 -12.96
CA LEU A 80 -4.65 0.08 -12.96
C LEU A 80 -4.89 1.56 -12.73
N ALA A 81 -3.84 2.34 -12.54
CA ALA A 81 -3.98 3.76 -12.20
C ALA A 81 -4.12 4.63 -13.44
N ASP A 82 -4.91 5.69 -13.32
CA ASP A 82 -4.97 6.77 -14.31
C ASP A 82 -4.03 7.90 -13.94
N GLU A 83 -3.78 8.06 -12.66
CA GLU A 83 -2.89 9.08 -12.13
C GLU A 83 -2.20 8.51 -10.88
N LEU A 84 -0.94 8.84 -10.69
CA LEU A 84 -0.19 8.44 -9.50
C LEU A 84 0.19 9.68 -8.71
N VAL A 85 -0.12 9.67 -7.42
CA VAL A 85 0.37 10.66 -6.47
C VAL A 85 1.34 9.94 -5.55
N ALA A 86 2.60 10.37 -5.57
CA ALA A 86 3.65 9.70 -4.81
C ALA A 86 4.21 10.63 -3.73
N PHE A 87 4.32 10.09 -2.53
CA PHE A 87 4.98 10.76 -1.42
C PHE A 87 6.29 10.04 -1.19
N ARG A 88 7.40 10.66 -1.58
CA ARG A 88 8.70 10.01 -1.51
C ARG A 88 9.52 10.63 -0.39
N VAL A 89 9.99 9.79 0.52
CA VAL A 89 10.77 10.19 1.68
C VAL A 89 12.19 9.68 1.51
N ASN A 90 13.17 10.57 1.59
CA ASN A 90 14.60 10.25 1.52
C ASN A 90 14.96 9.41 0.29
N ASN A 91 14.35 9.74 -0.85
CA ASN A 91 14.60 9.05 -2.12
C ASN A 91 14.37 7.53 -2.05
N SER A 92 13.32 7.12 -1.37
CA SER A 92 12.96 5.71 -1.24
C SER A 92 13.01 4.98 -2.58
N ARG A 93 13.69 3.84 -2.62
CA ARG A 93 13.84 3.04 -3.84
C ARG A 93 12.51 2.49 -4.34
N GLY A 94 11.67 2.01 -3.41
CA GLY A 94 10.37 1.45 -3.77
C GLY A 94 9.47 2.50 -4.40
N THR A 95 9.43 3.69 -3.83
CA THR A 95 8.63 4.79 -4.38
C THR A 95 9.19 5.23 -5.72
N THR A 96 10.51 5.35 -5.85
CA THR A 96 11.17 5.73 -7.11
C THR A 96 10.83 4.72 -8.20
N PHE A 97 10.89 3.43 -7.90
CA PHE A 97 10.54 2.39 -8.87
C PHE A 97 9.09 2.56 -9.35
N THR A 98 8.17 2.80 -8.42
CA THR A 98 6.75 2.97 -8.74
C THR A 98 6.54 4.19 -9.63
N ILE A 99 7.22 5.29 -9.34
CA ILE A 99 7.18 6.51 -10.16
C ILE A 99 7.67 6.22 -11.58
N ASP A 100 8.82 5.54 -11.69
CA ASP A 100 9.42 5.25 -13.00
C ASP A 100 8.50 4.36 -13.83
N ARG A 101 7.88 3.36 -13.19
CA ARG A 101 6.95 2.48 -13.89
C ARG A 101 5.73 3.24 -14.39
N ALA A 102 5.20 4.18 -13.59
CA ALA A 102 4.07 5.00 -13.99
C ALA A 102 4.43 5.88 -15.19
N ARG A 103 5.62 6.46 -15.18
CA ARG A 103 6.09 7.29 -16.30
C ARG A 103 6.26 6.46 -17.56
N ASP A 104 6.77 5.25 -17.44
CA ASP A 104 6.91 4.34 -18.59
C ASP A 104 5.57 4.00 -19.22
N LYS A 105 4.51 4.02 -18.44
CA LYS A 105 3.15 3.75 -18.91
C LYS A 105 2.38 5.02 -19.30
N ASN A 106 3.06 6.17 -19.30
CA ASN A 106 2.48 7.46 -19.63
C ASN A 106 1.34 7.88 -18.70
N ILE A 107 1.45 7.48 -17.44
CA ILE A 107 0.50 7.86 -16.40
C ILE A 107 0.96 9.19 -15.80
N LEU A 108 0.02 10.10 -15.58
CA LEU A 108 0.33 11.37 -14.94
C LEU A 108 0.82 11.12 -13.51
N VAL A 109 1.98 11.69 -13.17
CA VAL A 109 2.60 11.49 -11.86
C VAL A 109 2.81 12.83 -11.17
N LYS A 110 2.33 12.92 -9.93
CA LYS A 110 2.62 14.05 -9.03
C LYS A 110 3.48 13.53 -7.90
N ILE A 111 4.61 14.18 -7.67
CA ILE A 111 5.60 13.73 -6.68
C ILE A 111 5.74 14.79 -5.60
N PHE A 112 5.62 14.36 -4.35
CA PHE A 112 5.92 15.18 -3.18
C PHE A 112 7.13 14.56 -2.49
N ASP A 113 8.28 15.23 -2.60
CA ASP A 113 9.53 14.76 -2.02
C ASP A 113 9.75 15.35 -0.65
N TYR A 114 10.16 14.52 0.29
CA TYR A 114 10.46 14.92 1.65
C TYR A 114 11.82 14.38 2.07
N SER A 115 12.53 15.15 2.87
CA SER A 115 13.76 14.70 3.50
C SER A 115 13.57 14.75 5.00
N ILE A 116 13.79 13.61 5.64
CA ILE A 116 13.65 13.49 7.09
C ILE A 116 14.96 12.95 7.64
N ASN A 117 15.48 13.60 8.69
CA ASN A 117 16.68 13.10 9.34
C ASN A 117 16.36 11.79 10.03
N SER A 118 17.18 10.80 9.75
CA SER A 118 17.07 9.51 10.40
C SER A 118 17.50 9.61 11.85
N LEU A 119 16.80 8.96 12.75
CA LEU A 119 17.15 8.93 14.14
C LEU A 119 18.07 7.75 14.47
#